data_c30207a0cc6189789f2c7d2a8d5ae161
#
_entry.id   c30207a0cc6189789f2c7d2a8d5ae161
#
_cell.length_a   1.000
_cell.length_b   1.000
_cell.length_c   1.000
_cell.angle_alpha   90.00
_cell.angle_beta   90.00
_cell.angle_gamma   90.00
#
_symmetry.space_group_name_H-M   'P 1'
#
loop_
_entity.id
_entity.type
_entity.pdbx_description
1 polymer ?
#
loop_
_entity_poly.entity_id
_entity_poly.type
_entity_poly.pdbx_seq_one_letter_code
_entity_poly.pdbx_strand_id
1 'polypeptide(L)'
;KEVVSVDAPFVNVPYPRITTLSEHSVRRAEKVTLKDELHTYWLKADTCYTAKGIVFDKESGKPAVDGFGQLITGSKVFTTTSEGAVNGYLPEYNLTGDDAVEFTFNSIGMDSSYVIFEYLYEGSDEADLKLTDDGQVDTTGAMTDAAGKLVCHADIKNEDGSQTFTVPWIETDAFADENGMQEIQATEKTKISDTVICHNLIKGEKYRLVTKAAFKKNGNIENVKDGSKELMGTTEFTAEKTEMTKTVKLPEFDATPYEGCTITVYQWLYMVSDGED
;
A
#
# COMPACT_ATOMS: atom_id res chain seq x y z
N LYS A 1 7.96 26.70 -64.00
CA LYS A 1 7.24 26.01 -62.90
C LYS A 1 7.95 26.36 -61.60
N GLU A 2 7.42 27.32 -60.88
CA GLU A 2 7.84 27.61 -59.52
C GLU A 2 7.28 26.50 -58.60
N VAL A 3 8.15 25.84 -57.89
CA VAL A 3 7.78 24.97 -56.81
C VAL A 3 7.68 25.86 -55.57
N VAL A 4 6.47 26.21 -55.20
CA VAL A 4 6.20 26.87 -53.93
C VAL A 4 6.30 25.77 -52.87
N SER A 5 7.42 25.72 -52.13
CA SER A 5 7.59 24.94 -50.92
C SER A 5 6.72 25.64 -49.86
N VAL A 6 5.61 25.04 -49.51
CA VAL A 6 4.86 25.46 -48.35
C VAL A 6 5.51 24.69 -47.16
N ASP A 7 6.42 25.36 -46.47
CA ASP A 7 6.82 25.00 -45.12
C ASP A 7 5.62 25.26 -44.21
N ALA A 8 4.70 24.30 -44.17
CA ALA A 8 3.73 24.28 -43.09
C ALA A 8 4.53 23.85 -41.84
N PRO A 9 4.58 24.68 -40.79
CA PRO A 9 5.18 24.24 -39.55
C PRO A 9 4.45 22.98 -39.11
N PHE A 10 5.20 21.89 -38.87
CA PHE A 10 4.66 20.75 -38.20
C PHE A 10 4.21 21.20 -36.82
N VAL A 11 2.92 21.47 -36.68
CA VAL A 11 2.32 21.69 -35.39
C VAL A 11 2.32 20.31 -34.75
N ASN A 12 3.26 20.08 -33.83
CA ASN A 12 3.17 18.95 -32.92
C ASN A 12 1.86 19.13 -32.16
N VAL A 13 0.81 18.43 -32.58
CA VAL A 13 -0.44 18.44 -31.83
C VAL A 13 -0.14 17.71 -30.53
N PRO A 14 -0.14 18.41 -29.38
CA PRO A 14 0.07 17.76 -28.11
C PRO A 14 -1.03 16.73 -27.90
N TYR A 15 -0.68 15.56 -27.42
CA TYR A 15 -1.64 14.49 -27.12
C TYR A 15 -1.73 14.27 -25.62
N PRO A 16 -2.92 13.98 -25.09
CA PRO A 16 -3.11 13.76 -23.67
C PRO A 16 -2.33 12.53 -23.21
N ARG A 17 -1.76 12.63 -22.01
CA ARG A 17 -1.09 11.53 -21.31
C ARG A 17 -1.25 11.72 -19.82
N ILE A 18 -1.12 10.62 -19.08
CA ILE A 18 -1.09 10.63 -17.62
C ILE A 18 0.13 9.84 -17.10
N THR A 19 0.60 10.24 -15.94
CA THR A 19 1.47 9.48 -15.05
C THR A 19 0.93 9.62 -13.64
N THR A 20 1.20 8.68 -12.77
CA THR A 20 0.67 8.67 -11.41
C THR A 20 1.75 8.37 -10.39
N LEU A 21 1.52 8.76 -9.15
CA LEU A 21 2.39 8.50 -8.02
C LEU A 21 1.56 8.10 -6.82
N SER A 22 1.54 6.81 -6.52
CA SER A 22 0.83 6.26 -5.37
C SER A 22 1.59 6.43 -4.06
N GLU A 23 0.88 6.42 -2.95
CA GLU A 23 1.47 6.16 -1.65
C GLU A 23 2.14 4.78 -1.66
N HIS A 24 3.41 4.71 -1.24
CA HIS A 24 4.20 3.48 -1.35
C HIS A 24 3.88 2.41 -0.32
N SER A 25 3.11 2.73 0.71
CA SER A 25 2.72 1.76 1.74
C SER A 25 1.38 2.11 2.36
N VAL A 26 0.64 1.07 2.68
CA VAL A 26 -0.68 1.18 3.29
C VAL A 26 -0.66 0.53 4.67
N ARG A 27 -1.18 1.22 5.68
CA ARG A 27 -1.37 0.65 7.01
C ARG A 27 -2.45 -0.44 6.93
N ARG A 28 -2.17 -1.58 7.56
CA ARG A 28 -3.20 -2.62 7.72
C ARG A 28 -4.25 -2.15 8.71
N ALA A 29 -5.46 -1.92 8.23
CA ALA A 29 -6.62 -1.50 9.00
C ALA A 29 -7.88 -2.21 8.50
N GLU A 30 -8.98 -2.15 9.28
CA GLU A 30 -10.28 -2.63 8.81
C GLU A 30 -10.72 -1.89 7.54
N LYS A 31 -10.50 -0.59 7.52
CA LYS A 31 -10.72 0.28 6.38
C LYS A 31 -9.42 1.01 6.04
N VAL A 32 -9.01 0.88 4.81
CA VAL A 32 -7.78 1.47 4.26
C VAL A 32 -8.17 2.54 3.27
N THR A 33 -7.51 3.68 3.32
CA THR A 33 -7.56 4.71 2.30
C THR A 33 -6.17 4.89 1.73
N LEU A 34 -6.06 4.85 0.40
CA LEU A 34 -4.85 5.03 -0.38
C LEU A 34 -5.10 6.17 -1.38
N LYS A 35 -4.13 7.06 -1.52
CA LYS A 35 -4.17 8.16 -2.50
C LYS A 35 -3.19 7.90 -3.62
N ASP A 36 -3.61 8.16 -4.85
CA ASP A 36 -2.75 8.13 -6.04
C ASP A 36 -2.80 9.50 -6.72
N GLU A 37 -1.65 10.19 -6.74
CA GLU A 37 -1.52 11.50 -7.38
C GLU A 37 -1.48 11.34 -8.88
N LEU A 38 -2.27 12.15 -9.59
CA LEU A 38 -2.40 12.11 -11.03
C LEU A 38 -1.73 13.34 -11.66
N HIS A 39 -0.74 13.09 -12.50
CA HIS A 39 -0.08 14.11 -13.32
C HIS A 39 -0.56 13.98 -14.75
N THR A 40 -1.28 14.99 -15.23
CA THR A 40 -1.86 14.99 -16.57
C THR A 40 -1.17 16.02 -17.46
N TYR A 41 -1.11 15.71 -18.73
CA TYR A 41 -0.46 16.57 -19.73
C TYR A 41 -1.37 16.74 -20.94
N TRP A 42 -1.43 17.95 -21.45
CA TRP A 42 -2.11 18.33 -22.70
C TRP A 42 -3.61 18.02 -22.70
N LEU A 43 -4.26 18.17 -21.55
CA LEU A 43 -5.72 18.14 -21.47
C LEU A 43 -6.31 19.42 -22.05
N LYS A 44 -7.51 19.33 -22.63
CA LYS A 44 -8.27 20.52 -23.03
C LYS A 44 -8.60 21.36 -21.81
N ALA A 45 -8.50 22.67 -21.96
CA ALA A 45 -8.93 23.62 -20.94
C ALA A 45 -10.47 23.61 -20.80
N ASP A 46 -10.96 24.03 -19.62
CA ASP A 46 -12.37 24.16 -19.28
C ASP A 46 -13.20 22.90 -19.61
N THR A 47 -12.59 21.73 -19.43
CA THR A 47 -13.18 20.44 -19.80
C THR A 47 -13.25 19.54 -18.57
N CYS A 48 -14.38 18.84 -18.42
CA CYS A 48 -14.58 17.85 -17.36
C CYS A 48 -13.95 16.52 -17.76
N TYR A 49 -13.28 15.88 -16.79
CA TYR A 49 -12.65 14.57 -16.92
C TYR A 49 -12.94 13.70 -15.71
N THR A 50 -12.82 12.40 -15.89
CA THR A 50 -12.81 11.43 -14.80
C THR A 50 -11.56 10.56 -14.92
N ALA A 51 -10.75 10.52 -13.87
CA ALA A 51 -9.73 9.50 -13.67
C ALA A 51 -10.38 8.30 -12.96
N LYS A 52 -10.14 7.10 -13.44
CA LYS A 52 -10.61 5.86 -12.81
C LYS A 52 -9.45 4.90 -12.65
N GLY A 53 -9.29 4.37 -11.44
CA GLY A 53 -8.23 3.45 -11.10
C GLY A 53 -8.73 2.10 -10.61
N ILE A 54 -7.89 1.09 -10.75
CA ILE A 54 -8.10 -0.27 -10.24
C ILE A 54 -6.77 -0.84 -9.78
N VAL A 55 -6.80 -1.55 -8.66
CA VAL A 55 -5.62 -2.19 -8.07
C VAL A 55 -5.44 -3.60 -8.62
N PHE A 56 -4.20 -3.94 -8.92
CA PHE A 56 -3.78 -5.29 -9.31
C PHE A 56 -2.79 -5.86 -8.30
N ASP A 57 -2.88 -7.15 -8.03
CA ASP A 57 -1.83 -7.90 -7.37
C ASP A 57 -0.68 -8.10 -8.37
N LYS A 58 0.51 -7.61 -8.01
CA LYS A 58 1.65 -7.53 -8.93
C LYS A 58 2.24 -8.91 -9.27
N GLU A 59 2.14 -9.86 -8.35
CA GLU A 59 2.67 -11.21 -8.53
C GLU A 59 1.78 -12.05 -9.43
N SER A 60 0.48 -12.09 -9.14
CA SER A 60 -0.49 -12.87 -9.92
C SER A 60 -0.91 -12.19 -11.22
N GLY A 61 -0.73 -10.88 -11.34
CA GLY A 61 -1.20 -10.06 -12.45
C GLY A 61 -2.72 -9.96 -12.54
N LYS A 62 -3.44 -10.24 -11.46
CA LYS A 62 -4.91 -10.21 -11.40
C LYS A 62 -5.42 -8.98 -10.66
N PRO A 63 -6.63 -8.50 -10.99
CA PRO A 63 -7.29 -7.48 -10.18
C PRO A 63 -7.34 -7.89 -8.70
N ALA A 64 -6.96 -6.98 -7.82
CA ALA A 64 -6.99 -7.20 -6.38
C ALA A 64 -8.42 -7.04 -5.86
N VAL A 65 -8.73 -7.84 -4.86
CA VAL A 65 -9.99 -7.74 -4.12
C VAL A 65 -9.69 -7.48 -2.64
N ASP A 66 -10.60 -6.77 -2.00
CA ASP A 66 -10.52 -6.50 -0.57
C ASP A 66 -10.92 -7.72 0.29
N GLY A 67 -10.92 -7.57 1.61
CA GLY A 67 -11.27 -8.63 2.56
C GLY A 67 -12.71 -9.15 2.43
N PHE A 68 -13.57 -8.47 1.68
CA PHE A 68 -14.94 -8.91 1.36
C PHE A 68 -15.09 -9.44 -0.07
N GLY A 69 -14.00 -9.53 -0.83
CA GLY A 69 -14.01 -9.99 -2.22
C GLY A 69 -14.47 -8.93 -3.23
N GLN A 70 -14.48 -7.66 -2.86
CA GLN A 70 -14.82 -6.56 -3.76
C GLN A 70 -13.58 -6.05 -4.48
N LEU A 71 -13.71 -5.69 -5.75
CA LEU A 71 -12.63 -5.04 -6.50
C LEU A 71 -12.21 -3.75 -5.80
N ILE A 72 -10.90 -3.50 -5.75
CA ILE A 72 -10.37 -2.26 -5.20
C ILE A 72 -10.26 -1.26 -6.34
N THR A 73 -11.17 -0.29 -6.35
CA THR A 73 -11.30 0.76 -7.37
C THR A 73 -11.32 2.13 -6.73
N GLY A 74 -10.98 3.14 -7.52
CA GLY A 74 -11.07 4.54 -7.15
C GLY A 74 -11.44 5.40 -8.35
N SER A 75 -12.07 6.54 -8.11
CA SER A 75 -12.39 7.49 -9.17
C SER A 75 -12.31 8.93 -8.67
N LYS A 76 -11.98 9.87 -9.58
CA LYS A 76 -11.96 11.30 -9.32
C LYS A 76 -12.47 12.04 -10.53
N VAL A 77 -13.56 12.78 -10.34
CA VAL A 77 -14.04 13.76 -11.34
C VAL A 77 -13.35 15.09 -11.10
N PHE A 78 -12.85 15.71 -12.13
CA PHE A 78 -12.23 17.03 -12.09
C PHE A 78 -12.52 17.84 -13.34
N THR A 79 -12.39 19.17 -13.22
CA THR A 79 -12.54 20.06 -14.36
C THR A 79 -11.29 20.92 -14.49
N THR A 80 -10.68 20.87 -15.65
CA THR A 80 -9.52 21.71 -15.97
C THR A 80 -9.93 23.18 -16.10
N THR A 81 -8.98 24.08 -15.84
CA THR A 81 -9.19 25.52 -15.98
C THR A 81 -8.53 26.04 -17.25
N SER A 82 -8.85 27.27 -17.65
CA SER A 82 -8.16 27.94 -18.77
C SER A 82 -6.85 28.62 -18.35
N GLU A 83 -6.55 28.68 -17.06
CA GLU A 83 -5.33 29.29 -16.56
C GLU A 83 -4.09 28.49 -16.98
N GLY A 84 -3.13 29.15 -17.64
CA GLY A 84 -1.94 28.47 -18.16
C GLY A 84 -2.13 27.71 -19.47
N ALA A 85 -3.34 27.70 -20.02
CA ALA A 85 -3.62 27.02 -21.28
C ALA A 85 -2.86 27.62 -22.47
N VAL A 86 -2.31 26.77 -23.32
CA VAL A 86 -1.65 27.10 -24.59
C VAL A 86 -2.45 26.49 -25.71
N ASN A 87 -2.98 27.36 -26.58
CA ASN A 87 -3.85 26.95 -27.71
C ASN A 87 -5.07 26.10 -27.27
N GLY A 88 -5.63 26.39 -26.07
CA GLY A 88 -6.78 25.68 -25.53
C GLY A 88 -6.44 24.35 -24.81
N TYR A 89 -5.16 24.05 -24.58
CA TYR A 89 -4.69 22.86 -23.85
C TYR A 89 -3.79 23.28 -22.72
N LEU A 90 -3.89 22.53 -21.60
CA LEU A 90 -3.01 22.67 -20.45
C LEU A 90 -1.77 21.81 -20.64
N PRO A 91 -0.56 22.40 -20.68
CA PRO A 91 0.67 21.63 -20.75
C PRO A 91 0.79 20.62 -19.62
N GLU A 92 0.30 21.01 -18.44
CA GLU A 92 0.29 20.17 -17.23
C GLU A 92 -0.90 20.56 -16.35
N TYR A 93 -1.54 19.56 -15.73
CA TYR A 93 -2.58 19.72 -14.71
C TYR A 93 -2.52 18.54 -13.74
N ASN A 94 -2.30 18.82 -12.46
CA ASN A 94 -2.02 17.79 -11.46
C ASN A 94 -3.12 17.73 -10.42
N LEU A 95 -3.48 16.50 -10.02
CA LEU A 95 -4.35 16.21 -8.90
C LEU A 95 -3.48 15.60 -7.78
N THR A 96 -3.26 16.38 -6.72
CA THR A 96 -2.38 16.01 -5.62
C THR A 96 -3.06 16.23 -4.27
N GLY A 97 -2.57 15.59 -3.23
CA GLY A 97 -3.07 15.75 -1.86
C GLY A 97 -4.54 15.34 -1.74
N ASP A 98 -5.43 16.27 -1.41
CA ASP A 98 -6.87 16.00 -1.27
C ASP A 98 -7.63 15.90 -2.61
N ASP A 99 -6.99 16.31 -3.69
CA ASP A 99 -7.53 16.17 -5.05
C ASP A 99 -7.06 14.90 -5.76
N ALA A 100 -6.15 14.14 -5.17
CA ALA A 100 -5.70 12.85 -5.69
C ALA A 100 -6.86 11.85 -5.86
N VAL A 101 -6.65 10.82 -6.68
CA VAL A 101 -7.59 9.70 -6.78
C VAL A 101 -7.53 8.90 -5.48
N GLU A 102 -8.68 8.67 -4.86
CA GLU A 102 -8.77 7.96 -3.58
C GLU A 102 -9.35 6.57 -3.76
N PHE A 103 -8.67 5.58 -3.18
CA PHE A 103 -9.10 4.20 -3.10
C PHE A 103 -9.43 3.88 -1.65
N THR A 104 -10.67 3.49 -1.40
CA THR A 104 -11.10 3.06 -0.06
C THR A 104 -11.55 1.61 -0.12
N PHE A 105 -10.94 0.76 0.71
CA PHE A 105 -11.22 -0.68 0.71
C PHE A 105 -11.07 -1.29 2.11
N ASN A 106 -11.63 -2.48 2.29
CA ASN A 106 -11.61 -3.18 3.58
C ASN A 106 -10.56 -4.26 3.57
N SER A 107 -9.46 -4.05 4.29
CA SER A 107 -8.38 -5.02 4.42
C SER A 107 -7.87 -5.57 3.08
N ILE A 108 -6.63 -5.92 2.99
CA ILE A 108 -6.02 -6.49 1.78
C ILE A 108 -5.01 -7.56 2.22
N GLY A 109 -4.64 -8.50 1.36
CA GLY A 109 -3.62 -9.51 1.62
C GLY A 109 -2.29 -8.89 2.05
N MET A 110 -1.47 -9.66 2.80
CA MET A 110 -0.24 -9.14 3.41
C MET A 110 1.01 -9.46 2.59
N ASP A 111 0.96 -10.45 1.75
CA ASP A 111 2.15 -11.09 1.17
C ASP A 111 2.48 -10.54 -0.23
N SER A 112 1.67 -9.61 -0.74
CA SER A 112 1.76 -9.12 -2.10
C SER A 112 2.20 -7.67 -2.17
N SER A 113 2.83 -7.32 -3.28
CA SER A 113 2.94 -5.96 -3.78
C SER A 113 1.78 -5.70 -4.73
N TYR A 114 1.27 -4.50 -4.70
CA TYR A 114 0.12 -4.08 -5.48
C TYR A 114 0.53 -2.96 -6.43
N VAL A 115 -0.13 -2.90 -7.59
CA VAL A 115 0.07 -1.82 -8.56
C VAL A 115 -1.28 -1.23 -8.95
N ILE A 116 -1.33 0.08 -9.10
CA ILE A 116 -2.53 0.80 -9.51
C ILE A 116 -2.48 1.01 -11.02
N PHE A 117 -3.58 0.70 -11.71
CA PHE A 117 -3.78 1.08 -13.11
C PHE A 117 -4.80 2.19 -13.17
N GLU A 118 -4.50 3.25 -13.88
CA GLU A 118 -5.40 4.38 -14.07
C GLU A 118 -5.66 4.70 -15.52
N TYR A 119 -6.91 5.08 -15.79
CA TYR A 119 -7.46 5.39 -17.10
C TYR A 119 -8.17 6.74 -17.05
N LEU A 120 -8.05 7.52 -18.10
CA LEU A 120 -8.69 8.83 -18.20
C LEU A 120 -9.91 8.78 -19.14
N TYR A 121 -10.99 9.44 -18.72
CA TYR A 121 -12.25 9.57 -19.45
C TYR A 121 -12.59 11.06 -19.62
N GLU A 122 -13.16 11.45 -20.76
CA GLU A 122 -13.74 12.79 -20.93
C GLU A 122 -15.19 12.78 -20.43
N GLY A 123 -15.55 13.73 -19.58
CA GLY A 123 -16.86 13.81 -18.95
C GLY A 123 -16.86 13.40 -17.48
N SER A 124 -18.06 13.49 -16.87
CA SER A 124 -18.31 13.10 -15.49
C SER A 124 -18.96 11.72 -15.45
N ASP A 125 -18.21 10.72 -14.99
CA ASP A 125 -18.71 9.36 -14.77
C ASP A 125 -18.04 8.76 -13.52
N GLU A 126 -18.72 8.84 -12.39
CA GLU A 126 -18.23 8.35 -11.09
C GLU A 126 -18.40 6.82 -10.91
N ALA A 127 -18.95 6.11 -11.90
CA ALA A 127 -19.11 4.67 -11.79
C ALA A 127 -17.73 3.97 -11.74
N ASP A 128 -17.58 3.04 -10.81
CA ASP A 128 -16.39 2.23 -10.67
C ASP A 128 -16.02 1.47 -11.95
N LEU A 129 -14.72 1.22 -12.14
CA LEU A 129 -14.25 0.31 -13.16
C LEU A 129 -14.81 -1.10 -12.92
N LYS A 130 -15.11 -1.77 -14.00
CA LYS A 130 -15.62 -3.15 -14.02
C LYS A 130 -14.67 -4.04 -14.80
N LEU A 131 -14.85 -5.33 -14.62
CA LEU A 131 -14.19 -6.32 -15.45
C LEU A 131 -15.17 -6.80 -16.53
N THR A 132 -14.62 -7.11 -17.67
CA THR A 132 -15.31 -7.85 -18.74
C THR A 132 -15.48 -9.32 -18.36
N ASP A 133 -16.25 -10.08 -19.10
CA ASP A 133 -16.51 -11.51 -18.81
C ASP A 133 -15.25 -12.38 -18.83
N ASP A 134 -14.20 -11.93 -19.52
CA ASP A 134 -12.87 -12.57 -19.55
C ASP A 134 -11.90 -12.05 -18.47
N GLY A 135 -12.38 -11.21 -17.57
CA GLY A 135 -11.62 -10.70 -16.42
C GLY A 135 -10.66 -9.57 -16.71
N GLN A 136 -10.76 -8.95 -17.89
CA GLN A 136 -9.98 -7.74 -18.22
C GLN A 136 -10.70 -6.48 -17.72
N VAL A 137 -9.96 -5.37 -17.58
CA VAL A 137 -10.58 -4.08 -17.26
C VAL A 137 -11.43 -3.61 -18.43
N ASP A 138 -12.68 -3.27 -18.16
CA ASP A 138 -13.56 -2.63 -19.15
C ASP A 138 -13.14 -1.17 -19.34
N THR A 139 -12.42 -0.91 -20.42
CA THR A 139 -11.94 0.43 -20.79
C THR A 139 -12.85 1.13 -21.80
N THR A 140 -14.10 0.67 -21.97
CA THR A 140 -15.06 1.28 -22.86
C THR A 140 -15.26 2.75 -22.51
N GLY A 141 -15.06 3.64 -23.47
CA GLY A 141 -15.18 5.09 -23.30
C GLY A 141 -13.92 5.77 -22.74
N ALA A 142 -12.88 5.02 -22.38
CA ALA A 142 -11.62 5.61 -22.00
C ALA A 142 -11.00 6.42 -23.16
N MET A 143 -10.33 7.52 -22.82
CA MET A 143 -9.68 8.37 -23.81
C MET A 143 -8.58 7.62 -24.55
N THR A 144 -8.42 7.97 -25.81
CA THR A 144 -7.29 7.53 -26.64
C THR A 144 -6.53 8.74 -27.20
N ASP A 145 -5.25 8.53 -27.44
CA ASP A 145 -4.45 9.50 -28.18
C ASP A 145 -4.77 9.47 -29.70
N ALA A 146 -4.12 10.32 -30.46
CA ALA A 146 -4.31 10.39 -31.91
C ALA A 146 -3.96 9.09 -32.67
N ALA A 147 -3.19 8.20 -32.06
CA ALA A 147 -2.83 6.89 -32.59
C ALA A 147 -3.81 5.77 -32.16
N GLY A 148 -4.84 6.12 -31.36
CA GLY A 148 -5.81 5.17 -30.81
C GLY A 148 -5.29 4.40 -29.59
N LYS A 149 -4.15 4.81 -29.01
CA LYS A 149 -3.62 4.22 -27.77
C LYS A 149 -4.35 4.83 -26.56
N LEU A 150 -4.71 3.99 -25.59
CA LEU A 150 -5.36 4.43 -24.35
C LEU A 150 -4.50 5.48 -23.61
N VAL A 151 -5.16 6.51 -23.11
CA VAL A 151 -4.58 7.49 -22.17
C VAL A 151 -4.69 6.89 -20.79
N CYS A 152 -3.65 6.16 -20.40
CA CYS A 152 -3.61 5.44 -19.14
C CYS A 152 -2.18 5.37 -18.59
N HIS A 153 -2.07 5.08 -17.29
CA HIS A 153 -0.85 4.58 -16.65
C HIS A 153 -1.16 3.17 -16.14
N ALA A 154 -0.85 2.15 -16.93
CA ALA A 154 -1.23 0.77 -16.68
C ALA A 154 -0.07 -0.16 -17.06
N ASP A 155 0.86 -0.37 -16.13
CA ASP A 155 2.02 -1.24 -16.28
C ASP A 155 2.18 -2.15 -15.05
N ILE A 156 1.88 -3.42 -15.21
CA ILE A 156 1.99 -4.42 -14.13
C ILE A 156 3.43 -4.56 -13.60
N LYS A 157 4.44 -4.29 -14.42
CA LYS A 157 5.83 -4.35 -13.98
C LYS A 157 6.19 -3.16 -13.11
N ASN A 158 5.72 -1.98 -13.51
CA ASN A 158 5.98 -0.70 -12.83
C ASN A 158 7.41 -0.66 -12.24
N GLU A 159 8.41 -0.69 -13.12
CA GLU A 159 9.83 -0.83 -12.74
C GLU A 159 10.34 0.36 -11.93
N ASP A 160 9.78 1.53 -12.14
CA ASP A 160 10.09 2.76 -11.38
C ASP A 160 9.42 2.81 -10.00
N GLY A 161 8.47 1.91 -9.74
CA GLY A 161 7.74 1.83 -8.48
C GLY A 161 6.69 2.92 -8.24
N SER A 162 6.47 3.84 -9.18
CA SER A 162 5.59 5.02 -9.01
C SER A 162 4.13 4.66 -8.68
N GLN A 163 3.65 3.52 -9.16
CA GLN A 163 2.29 3.02 -8.94
C GLN A 163 2.23 1.83 -7.98
N THR A 164 3.36 1.48 -7.36
CA THR A 164 3.45 0.27 -6.51
C THR A 164 3.32 0.65 -5.05
N PHE A 165 2.44 -0.05 -4.34
CA PHE A 165 2.36 0.01 -2.89
C PHE A 165 2.46 -1.39 -2.28
N THR A 166 2.86 -1.44 -1.01
CA THR A 166 3.04 -2.67 -0.24
C THR A 166 2.36 -2.57 1.12
N VAL A 167 2.09 -3.72 1.72
CA VAL A 167 1.56 -3.81 3.09
C VAL A 167 2.64 -4.44 3.96
N PRO A 168 3.21 -3.74 4.93
CA PRO A 168 4.16 -4.34 5.87
C PRO A 168 3.51 -5.45 6.69
N TRP A 169 4.25 -6.55 6.88
CA TRP A 169 3.83 -7.70 7.67
C TRP A 169 5.01 -8.35 8.41
N ILE A 170 4.73 -9.26 9.32
CA ILE A 170 5.76 -9.92 10.13
C ILE A 170 5.53 -11.43 10.25
N GLU A 171 6.63 -12.17 10.29
CA GLU A 171 6.71 -13.55 10.79
C GLU A 171 7.50 -13.57 12.08
N THR A 172 7.15 -14.50 12.99
CA THR A 172 7.81 -14.57 14.30
C THR A 172 8.12 -15.99 14.72
N ASP A 173 9.23 -16.14 15.48
CA ASP A 173 9.64 -17.39 16.10
C ASP A 173 10.18 -17.14 17.50
N ALA A 174 9.40 -17.52 18.51
CA ALA A 174 9.72 -17.33 19.91
C ALA A 174 10.53 -18.52 20.47
N PHE A 175 11.54 -18.23 21.29
CA PHE A 175 12.43 -19.22 21.89
C PHE A 175 12.91 -18.82 23.30
N ALA A 176 13.34 -19.83 24.06
CA ALA A 176 14.00 -19.60 25.34
C ALA A 176 15.45 -19.11 25.12
N ASP A 177 15.85 -18.04 25.82
CA ASP A 177 17.21 -17.47 25.69
C ASP A 177 18.31 -18.46 26.10
N GLU A 178 18.02 -19.36 27.04
CA GLU A 178 19.01 -20.25 27.61
C GLU A 178 19.40 -21.43 26.68
N ASN A 179 18.52 -21.89 25.80
CA ASN A 179 18.75 -23.06 24.96
C ASN A 179 18.35 -22.87 23.48
N GLY A 180 17.70 -21.76 23.12
CA GLY A 180 17.22 -21.49 21.78
C GLY A 180 16.07 -22.38 21.32
N MET A 181 15.38 -23.07 22.24
CA MET A 181 14.29 -23.98 21.95
C MET A 181 12.94 -23.32 22.28
N GLN A 182 11.86 -23.90 21.75
CA GLN A 182 10.49 -23.49 22.06
C GLN A 182 9.96 -24.10 23.38
N GLU A 183 10.72 -24.96 23.99
CA GLU A 183 10.44 -25.51 25.33
C GLU A 183 11.27 -24.79 26.39
N ILE A 184 10.59 -24.22 27.39
CA ILE A 184 11.20 -23.50 28.51
C ILE A 184 11.00 -24.26 29.81
N GLN A 185 11.99 -24.18 30.71
CA GLN A 185 11.80 -24.64 32.10
C GLN A 185 11.10 -23.52 32.88
N ALA A 186 10.08 -23.89 33.64
CA ALA A 186 9.38 -22.99 34.55
C ALA A 186 10.30 -22.66 35.76
N THR A 187 11.05 -21.57 35.65
CA THR A 187 11.96 -21.09 36.71
C THR A 187 11.58 -19.67 37.14
N GLU A 188 12.09 -19.23 38.31
CA GLU A 188 11.88 -17.87 38.81
C GLU A 188 12.55 -16.78 37.92
N LYS A 189 13.42 -17.19 37.00
CA LYS A 189 14.21 -16.27 36.14
C LYS A 189 14.23 -16.73 34.69
N THR A 190 13.07 -16.84 34.12
CA THR A 190 12.90 -17.25 32.72
C THR A 190 13.04 -16.07 31.79
N LYS A 191 13.67 -16.29 30.64
CA LYS A 191 13.83 -15.28 29.56
C LYS A 191 13.33 -15.85 28.25
N ILE A 192 12.53 -15.08 27.56
CA ILE A 192 12.01 -15.40 26.24
C ILE A 192 12.40 -14.29 25.28
N SER A 193 12.93 -14.68 24.13
CA SER A 193 13.13 -13.80 22.98
C SER A 193 12.27 -14.26 21.82
N ASP A 194 11.95 -13.32 20.96
CA ASP A 194 11.22 -13.59 19.72
C ASP A 194 11.99 -12.99 18.53
N THR A 195 12.28 -13.82 17.55
CA THR A 195 12.85 -13.38 16.30
C THR A 195 11.72 -13.00 15.36
N VAL A 196 11.72 -11.74 14.93
CA VAL A 196 10.71 -11.16 14.06
C VAL A 196 11.34 -10.85 12.72
N ILE A 197 10.83 -11.45 11.66
CA ILE A 197 11.15 -11.09 10.28
C ILE A 197 10.09 -10.09 9.81
N CYS A 198 10.52 -8.89 9.50
CA CYS A 198 9.67 -7.82 9.01
C CYS A 198 9.80 -7.73 7.49
N HIS A 199 8.70 -7.76 6.78
CA HIS A 199 8.61 -7.73 5.32
C HIS A 199 7.93 -6.45 4.84
N ASN A 200 8.23 -6.05 3.61
CA ASN A 200 7.62 -4.90 2.91
C ASN A 200 7.75 -3.58 3.68
N LEU A 201 8.81 -3.39 4.45
CA LEU A 201 9.07 -2.15 5.15
C LEU A 201 9.41 -1.02 4.17
N ILE A 202 9.03 0.21 4.52
CA ILE A 202 9.44 1.40 3.80
C ILE A 202 10.82 1.83 4.32
N LYS A 203 11.81 1.84 3.44
CA LYS A 203 13.17 2.29 3.80
C LYS A 203 13.17 3.75 4.29
N GLY A 204 13.77 3.98 5.43
CA GLY A 204 13.87 5.29 6.08
C GLY A 204 12.80 5.52 7.15
N GLU A 205 11.68 4.78 7.11
CA GLU A 205 10.62 4.91 8.11
C GLU A 205 10.97 4.23 9.43
N LYS A 206 10.41 4.79 10.51
CA LYS A 206 10.56 4.25 11.87
C LYS A 206 9.44 3.27 12.17
N TYR A 207 9.80 2.18 12.79
CA TYR A 207 8.87 1.13 13.22
C TYR A 207 9.07 0.80 14.69
N ARG A 208 7.98 0.35 15.32
CA ARG A 208 7.94 -0.16 16.69
C ARG A 208 7.36 -1.57 16.69
N LEU A 209 8.11 -2.54 17.17
CA LEU A 209 7.61 -3.86 17.51
C LEU A 209 7.17 -3.88 18.96
N VAL A 210 5.97 -4.35 19.22
CA VAL A 210 5.41 -4.57 20.55
C VAL A 210 5.17 -6.05 20.72
N THR A 211 5.73 -6.62 21.77
CA THR A 211 5.65 -8.05 22.11
C THR A 211 4.86 -8.23 23.39
N LYS A 212 3.92 -9.17 23.42
CA LYS A 212 3.23 -9.61 24.63
C LYS A 212 3.22 -11.12 24.71
N ALA A 213 3.29 -11.67 25.90
CA ALA A 213 3.11 -13.09 26.14
C ALA A 213 1.74 -13.37 26.76
N ALA A 214 1.07 -14.41 26.28
CA ALA A 214 -0.14 -14.95 26.88
C ALA A 214 0.00 -16.46 27.07
N PHE A 215 -0.72 -17.01 28.04
CA PHE A 215 -0.76 -18.44 28.30
C PHE A 215 -2.18 -18.99 28.18
N LYS A 216 -2.27 -20.26 27.83
CA LYS A 216 -3.55 -20.96 27.77
C LYS A 216 -3.64 -21.97 28.91
N LYS A 217 -4.69 -21.84 29.73
CA LYS A 217 -5.00 -22.76 30.82
C LYS A 217 -6.49 -23.07 30.86
N ASN A 218 -6.85 -24.34 30.85
CA ASN A 218 -8.26 -24.79 30.92
C ASN A 218 -9.16 -24.14 29.80
N GLY A 219 -8.60 -23.89 28.63
CA GLY A 219 -9.32 -23.28 27.51
C GLY A 219 -9.35 -21.75 27.51
N ASN A 220 -8.98 -21.07 28.59
CA ASN A 220 -8.89 -19.61 28.69
C ASN A 220 -7.50 -19.12 28.30
N ILE A 221 -7.47 -17.94 27.65
CA ILE A 221 -6.23 -17.24 27.30
C ILE A 221 -6.12 -16.03 28.20
N GLU A 222 -5.00 -15.90 28.91
CA GLU A 222 -4.70 -14.79 29.82
C GLU A 222 -3.29 -14.28 29.57
N ASN A 223 -3.06 -12.98 29.81
CA ASN A 223 -1.71 -12.41 29.66
C ASN A 223 -0.77 -12.94 30.74
N VAL A 224 0.45 -13.27 30.34
CA VAL A 224 1.53 -13.58 31.28
C VAL A 224 1.88 -12.30 32.06
N LYS A 225 2.05 -12.42 33.36
CA LYS A 225 2.37 -11.31 34.25
C LYS A 225 3.61 -11.60 35.07
N ASP A 226 4.40 -10.55 35.28
CA ASP A 226 5.42 -10.51 36.33
C ASP A 226 4.90 -9.64 37.49
N GLY A 227 4.49 -10.32 38.58
CA GLY A 227 3.71 -9.67 39.63
C GLY A 227 2.36 -9.15 39.12
N SER A 228 2.16 -7.82 39.14
CA SER A 228 0.93 -7.17 38.65
C SER A 228 1.04 -6.64 37.21
N LYS A 229 2.22 -6.66 36.59
CA LYS A 229 2.48 -6.10 35.27
C LYS A 229 2.39 -7.17 34.19
N GLU A 230 1.78 -6.82 33.05
CA GLU A 230 1.83 -7.68 31.86
C GLU A 230 3.25 -7.79 31.35
N LEU A 231 3.63 -8.98 30.90
CA LEU A 231 4.94 -9.23 30.32
C LEU A 231 4.96 -8.70 28.90
N MET A 232 5.66 -7.58 28.72
CA MET A 232 5.75 -6.85 27.46
C MET A 232 7.20 -6.49 27.12
N GLY A 233 7.53 -6.54 25.85
CA GLY A 233 8.76 -6.02 25.28
C GLY A 233 8.47 -5.05 24.14
N THR A 234 9.36 -4.08 23.92
CA THR A 234 9.24 -3.13 22.82
C THR A 234 10.61 -2.90 22.20
N THR A 235 10.66 -2.84 20.87
CA THR A 235 11.87 -2.51 20.13
C THR A 235 11.53 -1.53 19.01
N GLU A 236 12.24 -0.40 18.96
CA GLU A 236 12.14 0.58 17.88
C GLU A 236 13.32 0.45 16.94
N PHE A 237 13.08 0.70 15.66
CA PHE A 237 14.12 0.70 14.64
C PHE A 237 13.71 1.53 13.42
N THR A 238 14.71 2.00 12.68
CA THR A 238 14.51 2.57 11.35
C THR A 238 14.77 1.49 10.30
N ALA A 239 13.89 1.39 9.31
CA ALA A 239 14.06 0.43 8.23
C ALA A 239 15.19 0.85 7.29
N GLU A 240 16.25 0.07 7.26
CA GLU A 240 17.37 0.23 6.32
C GLU A 240 17.11 -0.47 4.99
N LYS A 241 16.24 -1.48 5.02
CA LYS A 241 15.85 -2.35 3.89
C LYS A 241 14.37 -2.65 3.98
N THR A 242 13.80 -3.12 2.88
CA THR A 242 12.41 -3.59 2.81
C THR A 242 12.16 -4.87 3.61
N GLU A 243 13.23 -5.63 3.89
CA GLU A 243 13.18 -6.83 4.72
C GLU A 243 14.23 -6.75 5.82
N MET A 244 13.82 -6.95 7.08
CA MET A 244 14.71 -6.88 8.24
C MET A 244 14.32 -7.91 9.29
N THR A 245 15.34 -8.48 9.94
CA THR A 245 15.15 -9.36 11.10
C THR A 245 15.50 -8.60 12.37
N LYS A 246 14.62 -8.68 13.38
CA LYS A 246 14.81 -8.10 14.70
C LYS A 246 14.58 -9.17 15.77
N THR A 247 15.28 -9.06 16.87
CA THR A 247 15.02 -9.89 18.07
C THR A 247 14.45 -8.99 19.15
N VAL A 248 13.23 -9.31 19.61
CA VAL A 248 12.60 -8.62 20.73
C VAL A 248 12.76 -9.48 21.96
N LYS A 249 13.27 -8.91 23.04
CA LYS A 249 13.46 -9.59 24.31
C LYS A 249 12.35 -9.20 25.26
N LEU A 250 11.69 -10.20 25.85
CA LEU A 250 10.82 -9.98 26.98
C LEU A 250 11.66 -9.79 28.26
N PRO A 251 11.19 -8.97 29.23
CA PRO A 251 11.80 -8.93 30.53
C PRO A 251 11.92 -10.30 31.18
N GLU A 252 12.94 -10.50 32.03
CA GLU A 252 13.02 -11.69 32.88
C GLU A 252 11.80 -11.77 33.80
N PHE A 253 11.20 -12.95 33.96
CA PHE A 253 9.99 -13.15 34.75
C PHE A 253 9.98 -14.50 35.46
N ASP A 254 9.14 -14.60 36.50
CA ASP A 254 8.86 -15.84 37.17
C ASP A 254 7.85 -16.68 36.34
N ALA A 255 8.35 -17.80 35.77
CA ALA A 255 7.54 -18.70 34.97
C ALA A 255 6.93 -19.85 35.80
N THR A 256 7.27 -20.01 37.11
CA THR A 256 6.77 -21.10 37.93
C THR A 256 5.24 -21.18 38.01
N PRO A 257 4.47 -20.07 38.04
CA PRO A 257 3.00 -20.12 38.00
C PRO A 257 2.41 -20.69 36.71
N TYR A 258 3.21 -20.76 35.63
CA TYR A 258 2.82 -21.19 34.29
C TYR A 258 3.30 -22.59 33.93
N GLU A 259 3.82 -23.34 34.89
CA GLU A 259 4.26 -24.74 34.69
C GLU A 259 3.14 -25.57 34.05
N GLY A 260 3.48 -26.33 33.00
CA GLY A 260 2.53 -27.12 32.22
C GLY A 260 1.58 -26.34 31.32
N CYS A 261 1.75 -25.01 31.19
CA CYS A 261 1.01 -24.21 30.26
C CYS A 261 1.75 -24.03 28.93
N THR A 262 1.00 -23.76 27.86
CA THR A 262 1.58 -23.25 26.60
C THR A 262 1.57 -21.71 26.64
N ILE A 263 2.74 -21.11 26.45
CA ILE A 263 2.90 -19.67 26.32
C ILE A 263 2.96 -19.33 24.83
N THR A 264 2.14 -18.38 24.41
CA THR A 264 2.16 -17.82 23.05
C THR A 264 2.66 -16.39 23.11
N VAL A 265 3.60 -16.07 22.26
CA VAL A 265 4.14 -14.71 22.12
C VAL A 265 3.44 -14.07 20.95
N TYR A 266 2.88 -12.87 21.16
CA TYR A 266 2.19 -12.07 20.18
C TYR A 266 3.04 -10.87 19.82
N GLN A 267 3.08 -10.55 18.53
CA GLN A 267 3.82 -9.42 18.00
C GLN A 267 2.91 -8.48 17.22
N TRP A 268 3.16 -7.19 17.37
CA TRP A 268 2.56 -6.13 16.56
C TRP A 268 3.64 -5.24 15.99
N LEU A 269 3.54 -4.93 14.72
CA LEU A 269 4.38 -3.95 14.02
C LEU A 269 3.59 -2.65 13.84
N TYR A 270 4.15 -1.55 14.33
CA TYR A 270 3.59 -0.20 14.15
C TYR A 270 4.56 0.65 13.36
N MET A 271 4.06 1.47 12.45
CA MET A 271 4.81 2.59 11.91
C MET A 271 4.70 3.75 12.91
N VAL A 272 5.83 4.37 13.22
CA VAL A 272 5.90 5.51 14.16
C VAL A 272 5.86 6.79 13.34
N SER A 273 4.72 7.47 13.29
CA SER A 273 4.63 8.81 12.71
C SER A 273 5.23 9.83 13.69
N ASP A 274 5.99 10.81 13.17
CA ASP A 274 6.51 11.90 13.98
C ASP A 274 5.34 12.69 14.60
N GLY A 275 5.10 12.50 15.90
CA GLY A 275 4.10 13.24 16.68
C GLY A 275 3.01 12.44 17.38
N GLU A 276 2.99 11.12 17.29
CA GLU A 276 2.14 10.24 18.10
C GLU A 276 2.99 9.39 19.06
N ASP A 277 2.93 9.70 20.36
CA ASP A 277 3.42 8.86 21.47
C ASP A 277 2.38 7.77 21.85
#